data_4b284a3f1c45cc307472e0f9c51f3cca
#
_entry.id   4b284a3f1c45cc307472e0f9c51f3cca
#
_cell.length_a   1.000
_cell.length_b   1.000
_cell.length_c   1.000
_cell.angle_alpha   90.00
_cell.angle_beta   90.00
_cell.angle_gamma   90.00
#
_symmetry.space_group_name_H-M   'P 1'
#
loop_
_entity.id
_entity.type
_entity.pdbx_description
1 polymer ?
#
loop_
_entity_poly.entity_id
_entity_poly.type
_entity_poly.pdbx_seq_one_letter_code
_entity_poly.pdbx_strand_id
1 'polypeptide(L)'
;HRILGVVCPVYNSILDHIKLKLNLLPPSAAMAGVYTMVDNSRGVWKAPANVSLNAVVSPAVEITHEQQEDLNVTVAGKSINAIRTFIGEGTLVWGARTLDGNSLDWRYVNVRRTMIMLEESIKLAAKASVFEPNVSTTWVTIKSMISNFLTSVWKRGGLAGASPEDAFGVFVGLGETMTPQDILDGMLRVTVLVA
;
A
#
# COMPACT_ATOMS: atom_id res chain seq x y z
N HIS A 1 16.56 0.30 -45.19
CA HIS A 1 15.33 0.35 -44.40
C HIS A 1 14.26 1.25 -45.02
N ARG A 2 14.53 2.52 -45.41
CA ARG A 2 13.53 3.42 -46.01
C ARG A 2 12.88 2.87 -47.28
N ILE A 3 13.66 2.28 -48.18
CA ILE A 3 13.15 1.72 -49.45
C ILE A 3 12.22 0.54 -49.19
N LEU A 4 12.58 -0.38 -48.30
CA LEU A 4 11.74 -1.54 -47.92
C LEU A 4 10.40 -1.11 -47.32
N GLY A 5 10.38 -0.05 -46.54
CA GLY A 5 9.13 0.48 -45.97
C GLY A 5 8.16 1.06 -47.01
N VAL A 6 8.66 1.49 -48.16
CA VAL A 6 7.83 2.03 -49.25
C VAL A 6 7.38 0.92 -50.21
N VAL A 7 8.23 -0.06 -50.46
CA VAL A 7 8.03 -1.04 -51.54
C VAL A 7 7.45 -2.38 -51.07
N CYS A 8 7.58 -2.67 -49.76
CA CYS A 8 7.20 -3.98 -49.22
C CYS A 8 6.18 -3.86 -48.06
N PRO A 9 4.86 -4.01 -48.30
CA PRO A 9 3.85 -3.96 -47.24
C PRO A 9 4.08 -5.00 -46.14
N VAL A 10 4.58 -6.18 -46.47
CA VAL A 10 4.88 -7.25 -45.51
C VAL A 10 5.95 -6.82 -44.50
N TYR A 11 6.95 -6.05 -44.96
CA TYR A 11 7.97 -5.50 -44.07
C TYR A 11 7.39 -4.56 -43.02
N ASN A 12 6.48 -3.70 -43.41
CA ASN A 12 5.78 -2.81 -42.48
C ASN A 12 4.93 -3.59 -41.48
N SER A 13 4.19 -4.60 -41.96
CA SER A 13 3.38 -5.47 -41.09
C SER A 13 4.23 -6.20 -40.04
N ILE A 14 5.40 -6.68 -40.43
CA ILE A 14 6.35 -7.32 -39.50
C ILE A 14 6.86 -6.30 -38.49
N LEU A 15 7.25 -5.11 -38.93
CA LEU A 15 7.70 -4.05 -37.98
C LEU A 15 6.63 -3.64 -37.00
N ASP A 16 5.39 -3.51 -37.43
CA ASP A 16 4.29 -3.14 -36.58
C ASP A 16 3.97 -4.24 -35.56
N HIS A 17 4.04 -5.50 -35.98
CA HIS A 17 3.89 -6.65 -35.09
C HIS A 17 5.01 -6.71 -34.02
N ILE A 18 6.26 -6.45 -34.44
CA ILE A 18 7.39 -6.36 -33.52
C ILE A 18 7.21 -5.21 -32.51
N LYS A 19 6.79 -4.01 -32.99
CA LYS A 19 6.51 -2.88 -32.11
C LYS A 19 5.42 -3.19 -31.08
N LEU A 20 4.33 -3.82 -31.49
CA LEU A 20 3.26 -4.24 -30.59
C LEU A 20 3.77 -5.19 -29.51
N LYS A 21 4.58 -6.19 -29.88
CA LYS A 21 5.17 -7.13 -28.91
C LYS A 21 6.17 -6.47 -27.97
N LEU A 22 7.02 -5.58 -28.45
CA LEU A 22 8.00 -4.88 -27.64
C LEU A 22 7.37 -3.87 -26.69
N ASN A 23 6.22 -3.30 -27.05
CA ASN A 23 5.49 -2.33 -26.22
C ASN A 23 4.50 -2.99 -25.26
N LEU A 24 4.31 -4.30 -25.33
CA LEU A 24 3.49 -5.03 -24.38
C LEU A 24 4.30 -5.27 -23.10
N LEU A 25 4.10 -4.43 -22.11
CA LEU A 25 4.83 -4.46 -20.84
C LEU A 25 3.93 -4.88 -19.68
N PRO A 26 4.45 -5.63 -18.70
CA PRO A 26 3.70 -5.96 -17.50
C PRO A 26 3.44 -4.70 -16.67
N PRO A 27 2.29 -4.61 -15.96
CA PRO A 27 1.91 -3.41 -15.21
C PRO A 27 2.75 -3.16 -13.96
N SER A 28 3.57 -4.11 -13.51
CA SER A 28 4.30 -4.06 -12.26
C SER A 28 5.21 -2.85 -12.12
N ALA A 29 5.96 -2.50 -13.17
CA ALA A 29 6.85 -1.34 -13.16
C ALA A 29 6.07 -0.02 -13.08
N ALA A 30 4.97 0.10 -13.84
CA ALA A 30 4.09 1.25 -13.80
C ALA A 30 3.43 1.40 -12.41
N MET A 31 2.99 0.30 -11.82
CA MET A 31 2.40 0.29 -10.48
C MET A 31 3.41 0.67 -9.39
N ALA A 32 4.66 0.25 -9.49
CA ALA A 32 5.71 0.69 -8.57
C ALA A 32 5.88 2.22 -8.62
N GLY A 33 5.86 2.80 -9.81
CA GLY A 33 5.88 4.26 -10.01
C GLY A 33 4.66 4.96 -9.41
N VAL A 34 3.46 4.39 -9.61
CA VAL A 34 2.21 4.92 -9.03
C VAL A 34 2.25 4.88 -7.50
N TYR A 35 2.69 3.79 -6.90
CA TYR A 35 2.83 3.70 -5.44
C TYR A 35 3.78 4.77 -4.92
N THR A 36 4.97 4.90 -5.50
CA THR A 36 5.94 5.91 -5.10
C THR A 36 5.38 7.33 -5.23
N MET A 37 4.71 7.64 -6.32
CA MET A 37 4.12 8.96 -6.56
C MET A 37 3.02 9.28 -5.54
N VAL A 38 2.11 8.33 -5.27
CA VAL A 38 1.02 8.52 -4.30
C VAL A 38 1.56 8.62 -2.89
N ASP A 39 2.51 7.78 -2.50
CA ASP A 39 3.14 7.81 -1.17
C ASP A 39 3.81 9.17 -0.89
N ASN A 40 4.54 9.71 -1.87
CA ASN A 40 5.22 10.99 -1.72
C ASN A 40 4.26 12.18 -1.71
N SER A 41 3.16 12.14 -2.46
CA SER A 41 2.22 13.26 -2.59
C SER A 41 1.10 13.24 -1.55
N ARG A 42 0.61 12.08 -1.16
CA ARG A 42 -0.58 11.91 -0.33
C ARG A 42 -0.36 11.04 0.92
N GLY A 43 0.71 10.26 0.96
CA GLY A 43 1.02 9.30 2.01
C GLY A 43 0.57 7.87 1.69
N VAL A 44 1.16 6.92 2.42
CA VAL A 44 0.94 5.46 2.24
C VAL A 44 -0.51 5.05 2.47
N TRP A 45 -1.23 5.78 3.32
CA TRP A 45 -2.65 5.55 3.64
C TRP A 45 -3.62 5.91 2.51
N LYS A 46 -3.16 6.61 1.47
CA LYS A 46 -3.97 6.86 0.29
C LYS A 46 -3.92 5.66 -0.65
N ALA A 47 -5.09 5.15 -1.05
CA ALA A 47 -5.18 4.09 -2.05
C ALA A 47 -4.49 4.51 -3.36
N PRO A 48 -3.59 3.69 -3.95
CA PRO A 48 -2.92 3.97 -5.21
C PRO A 48 -3.85 3.67 -6.41
N ALA A 49 -5.00 4.29 -6.40
CA ALA A 49 -6.05 4.16 -7.41
C ALA A 49 -6.65 5.52 -7.76
N ASN A 50 -7.35 5.58 -8.88
CA ASN A 50 -7.79 6.81 -9.53
C ASN A 50 -6.59 7.71 -9.86
N VAL A 51 -5.59 7.11 -10.49
CA VAL A 51 -4.33 7.75 -10.86
C VAL A 51 -4.03 7.44 -12.32
N SER A 52 -3.68 8.47 -13.09
CA SER A 52 -3.38 8.35 -14.50
C SER A 52 -2.00 7.73 -14.74
N LEU A 53 -1.92 6.88 -15.77
CA LEU A 53 -0.69 6.30 -16.30
C LEU A 53 -0.26 7.08 -17.54
N ASN A 54 0.47 8.16 -17.37
CA ASN A 54 0.80 9.10 -18.45
C ASN A 54 1.69 8.52 -19.56
N ALA A 55 2.43 7.44 -19.27
CA ALA A 55 3.33 6.80 -20.24
C ALA A 55 2.72 5.58 -20.93
N VAL A 56 1.43 5.32 -20.73
CA VAL A 56 0.70 4.19 -21.29
C VAL A 56 -0.25 4.67 -22.37
N VAL A 57 -0.19 4.07 -23.55
CA VAL A 57 -1.08 4.41 -24.68
C VAL A 57 -2.48 3.86 -24.42
N SER A 58 -2.57 2.58 -24.07
CA SER A 58 -3.81 1.88 -23.74
C SER A 58 -3.49 0.59 -22.98
N PRO A 59 -4.42 0.01 -22.22
CA PRO A 59 -4.29 -1.34 -21.71
C PRO A 59 -4.30 -2.36 -22.87
N ALA A 60 -3.67 -3.52 -22.66
CA ALA A 60 -3.64 -4.60 -23.64
C ALA A 60 -5.03 -5.22 -23.89
N VAL A 61 -5.90 -5.15 -22.88
CA VAL A 61 -7.28 -5.62 -22.91
C VAL A 61 -8.17 -4.52 -22.32
N GLU A 62 -9.13 -4.08 -23.08
CA GLU A 62 -10.16 -3.17 -22.59
C GLU A 62 -11.18 -3.95 -21.75
N ILE A 63 -11.45 -3.47 -20.54
CA ILE A 63 -12.36 -4.09 -19.58
C ILE A 63 -13.57 -3.17 -19.42
N THR A 64 -14.78 -3.72 -19.60
CA THR A 64 -16.03 -2.99 -19.36
C THR A 64 -16.31 -2.85 -17.87
N HIS A 65 -17.30 -2.03 -17.52
CA HIS A 65 -17.75 -1.86 -16.14
C HIS A 65 -18.28 -3.19 -15.55
N GLU A 66 -19.10 -3.90 -16.29
CA GLU A 66 -19.67 -5.19 -15.91
C GLU A 66 -18.58 -6.25 -15.68
N GLN A 67 -17.62 -6.34 -16.61
CA GLN A 67 -16.48 -7.26 -16.46
C GLN A 67 -15.62 -6.93 -15.23
N GLN A 68 -15.51 -5.65 -14.86
CA GLN A 68 -14.76 -5.25 -13.67
C GLN A 68 -15.50 -5.62 -12.38
N GLU A 69 -16.83 -5.61 -12.35
CA GLU A 69 -17.60 -6.05 -11.18
C GLU A 69 -17.25 -7.48 -10.81
N ASP A 70 -17.12 -8.37 -11.78
CA ASP A 70 -16.70 -9.76 -11.58
C ASP A 70 -15.26 -9.91 -11.07
N LEU A 71 -14.41 -8.92 -11.29
CA LEU A 71 -13.03 -8.91 -10.80
C LEU A 71 -12.90 -8.44 -9.34
N ASN A 72 -13.91 -7.77 -8.78
CA ASN A 72 -13.84 -7.25 -7.42
C ASN A 72 -13.71 -8.33 -6.37
N VAL A 73 -14.49 -9.41 -6.52
CA VAL A 73 -14.31 -10.67 -5.78
C VAL A 73 -14.63 -11.81 -6.74
N THR A 74 -13.60 -12.49 -7.19
CA THR A 74 -13.77 -13.64 -8.09
C THR A 74 -14.35 -14.85 -7.34
N VAL A 75 -14.80 -15.85 -8.08
CA VAL A 75 -15.29 -17.13 -7.51
C VAL A 75 -14.23 -17.78 -6.58
N ALA A 76 -12.93 -17.53 -6.84
CA ALA A 76 -11.85 -18.00 -5.98
C ALA A 76 -11.61 -17.13 -4.74
N GLY A 77 -12.45 -16.11 -4.47
CA GLY A 77 -12.32 -15.20 -3.32
C GLY A 77 -11.18 -14.19 -3.45
N LYS A 78 -10.59 -14.05 -4.64
CA LYS A 78 -9.49 -13.12 -4.90
C LYS A 78 -9.99 -11.88 -5.61
N SER A 79 -9.44 -10.71 -5.24
CA SER A 79 -9.68 -9.45 -5.96
C SER A 79 -8.61 -9.20 -7.01
N ILE A 80 -9.03 -8.67 -8.15
CA ILE A 80 -8.15 -8.27 -9.26
C ILE A 80 -8.37 -6.79 -9.53
N ASN A 81 -7.32 -6.00 -9.44
CA ASN A 81 -7.36 -4.58 -9.74
C ASN A 81 -7.22 -4.36 -11.25
N ALA A 82 -8.04 -3.49 -11.83
CA ALA A 82 -8.05 -3.22 -13.24
C ALA A 82 -7.28 -1.93 -13.59
N ILE A 83 -6.68 -1.92 -14.78
CA ILE A 83 -6.22 -0.70 -15.44
C ILE A 83 -7.15 -0.51 -16.63
N ARG A 84 -7.83 0.65 -16.68
CA ARG A 84 -8.89 0.92 -17.67
C ARG A 84 -8.71 2.28 -18.32
N THR A 85 -9.22 2.41 -19.55
CA THR A 85 -9.30 3.67 -20.26
C THR A 85 -10.66 4.33 -19.98
N PHE A 86 -10.65 5.61 -19.64
CA PHE A 86 -11.83 6.45 -19.43
C PHE A 86 -11.83 7.58 -20.45
N ILE A 87 -12.99 7.86 -21.02
CA ILE A 87 -13.16 8.91 -22.02
C ILE A 87 -12.87 10.27 -21.38
N GLY A 88 -11.91 10.99 -21.93
CA GLY A 88 -11.50 12.31 -21.41
C GLY A 88 -10.50 12.30 -20.25
N GLU A 89 -10.26 11.15 -19.61
CA GLU A 89 -9.35 11.01 -18.46
C GLU A 89 -8.09 10.19 -18.77
N GLY A 90 -8.14 9.38 -19.86
CA GLY A 90 -7.05 8.49 -20.25
C GLY A 90 -7.05 7.16 -19.52
N THR A 91 -5.88 6.54 -19.45
CA THR A 91 -5.71 5.23 -18.80
C THR A 91 -5.44 5.40 -17.31
N LEU A 92 -6.32 4.85 -16.48
CA LEU A 92 -6.28 4.97 -15.02
C LEU A 92 -6.08 3.61 -14.34
N VAL A 93 -5.40 3.63 -13.21
CA VAL A 93 -5.45 2.54 -12.23
C VAL A 93 -6.79 2.59 -11.53
N TRP A 94 -7.60 1.54 -11.65
CA TRP A 94 -8.97 1.51 -11.16
C TRP A 94 -9.22 0.31 -10.25
N GLY A 95 -8.53 0.29 -9.12
CA GLY A 95 -8.64 -0.69 -8.07
C GLY A 95 -7.46 -0.64 -7.11
N ALA A 96 -7.72 -0.91 -5.83
CA ALA A 96 -6.71 -0.93 -4.77
C ALA A 96 -7.06 -1.98 -3.72
N ARG A 97 -7.37 -3.19 -4.15
CA ARG A 97 -7.62 -4.33 -3.27
C ARG A 97 -6.41 -5.26 -3.24
N THR A 98 -6.24 -5.94 -2.12
CA THR A 98 -5.31 -7.07 -1.98
C THR A 98 -5.91 -8.32 -2.63
N LEU A 99 -5.14 -9.41 -2.70
CA LEU A 99 -5.66 -10.69 -3.15
C LEU A 99 -6.70 -11.31 -2.20
N ASP A 100 -6.75 -10.85 -0.95
CA ASP A 100 -7.72 -11.31 0.04
C ASP A 100 -9.03 -10.53 -0.07
N GLY A 101 -9.81 -10.88 -1.07
CA GLY A 101 -11.07 -10.20 -1.39
C GLY A 101 -12.17 -10.37 -0.33
N ASN A 102 -12.10 -11.42 0.49
CA ASN A 102 -13.10 -11.75 1.52
C ASN A 102 -12.75 -11.20 2.89
N SER A 103 -11.52 -10.77 3.14
CA SER A 103 -11.12 -10.17 4.40
C SER A 103 -11.83 -8.84 4.63
N LEU A 104 -12.31 -8.62 5.83
CA LEU A 104 -12.84 -7.32 6.26
C LEU A 104 -11.70 -6.35 6.59
N ASP A 105 -10.63 -6.84 7.19
CA ASP A 105 -9.52 -6.02 7.68
C ASP A 105 -8.46 -5.76 6.60
N TRP A 106 -8.16 -6.76 5.76
CA TRP A 106 -6.99 -6.72 4.87
C TRP A 106 -7.31 -6.63 3.38
N ARG A 107 -8.58 -6.39 3.02
CA ARG A 107 -9.00 -6.32 1.61
C ARG A 107 -8.41 -5.13 0.85
N TYR A 108 -8.01 -4.06 1.53
CA TYR A 108 -7.53 -2.83 0.89
C TYR A 108 -6.00 -2.69 1.01
N VAL A 109 -5.37 -2.36 -0.13
CA VAL A 109 -3.91 -2.18 -0.23
C VAL A 109 -3.40 -1.07 0.68
N ASN A 110 -4.11 0.06 0.75
CA ASN A 110 -3.71 1.19 1.59
C ASN A 110 -3.73 0.84 3.08
N VAL A 111 -4.72 0.10 3.55
CA VAL A 111 -4.79 -0.36 4.95
C VAL A 111 -3.60 -1.27 5.26
N ARG A 112 -3.39 -2.31 4.44
CA ARG A 112 -2.28 -3.26 4.65
C ARG A 112 -0.91 -2.57 4.62
N ARG A 113 -0.69 -1.66 3.68
CA ARG A 113 0.57 -0.92 3.56
C ARG A 113 0.78 0.06 4.72
N THR A 114 -0.27 0.71 5.18
CA THR A 114 -0.22 1.59 6.35
C THR A 114 0.19 0.79 7.59
N MET A 115 -0.43 -0.36 7.83
CA MET A 115 -0.06 -1.22 8.96
C MET A 115 1.40 -1.66 8.89
N ILE A 116 1.89 -2.11 7.73
CA ILE A 116 3.31 -2.47 7.54
C ILE A 116 4.22 -1.28 7.87
N MET A 117 3.89 -0.08 7.40
CA MET A 117 4.67 1.13 7.67
C MET A 117 4.70 1.46 9.16
N LEU A 118 3.56 1.35 9.86
CA LEU A 118 3.48 1.58 11.30
C LEU A 118 4.29 0.55 12.08
N GLU A 119 4.09 -0.75 11.79
CA GLU A 119 4.79 -1.85 12.43
C GLU A 119 6.31 -1.72 12.30
N GLU A 120 6.82 -1.51 11.09
CA GLU A 120 8.28 -1.38 10.86
C GLU A 120 8.84 -0.10 11.46
N SER A 121 8.12 1.02 11.40
CA SER A 121 8.57 2.28 12.00
C SER A 121 8.66 2.19 13.52
N ILE A 122 7.66 1.60 14.17
CA ILE A 122 7.65 1.40 15.63
C ILE A 122 8.75 0.41 16.04
N LYS A 123 8.91 -0.69 15.31
CA LYS A 123 9.95 -1.68 15.53
C LYS A 123 11.36 -1.05 15.44
N LEU A 124 11.62 -0.26 14.41
CA LEU A 124 12.91 0.43 14.25
C LEU A 124 13.14 1.47 15.35
N ALA A 125 12.12 2.21 15.76
CA ALA A 125 12.21 3.16 16.85
C ALA A 125 12.45 2.46 18.21
N ALA A 126 11.73 1.37 18.48
CA ALA A 126 11.89 0.59 19.70
C ALA A 126 13.29 -0.07 19.81
N LYS A 127 13.98 -0.27 18.69
CA LYS A 127 15.35 -0.81 18.67
C LYS A 127 16.33 0.04 19.50
N ALA A 128 16.10 1.34 19.61
CA ALA A 128 16.94 2.23 20.42
C ALA A 128 16.84 1.94 21.93
N SER A 129 15.78 1.28 22.37
CA SER A 129 15.55 0.91 23.77
C SER A 129 15.96 -0.53 24.10
N VAL A 130 16.57 -1.26 23.17
CA VAL A 130 17.11 -2.60 23.42
C VAL A 130 18.30 -2.48 24.35
N PHE A 131 18.32 -3.30 25.41
CA PHE A 131 19.27 -3.28 26.54
C PHE A 131 19.05 -2.16 27.57
N GLU A 132 18.04 -1.30 27.43
CA GLU A 132 17.65 -0.39 28.49
C GLU A 132 16.97 -1.16 29.64
N PRO A 133 17.09 -0.67 30.90
CA PRO A 133 16.40 -1.29 32.04
C PRO A 133 14.87 -1.34 31.81
N ASN A 134 14.28 -2.48 32.11
CA ASN A 134 12.83 -2.70 31.99
C ASN A 134 12.09 -2.11 33.21
N VAL A 135 12.02 -0.78 33.27
CA VAL A 135 11.46 0.01 34.37
C VAL A 135 10.49 1.09 33.86
N SER A 136 9.70 1.68 34.77
CA SER A 136 8.64 2.61 34.42
C SER A 136 9.09 3.84 33.61
N THR A 137 10.30 4.35 33.84
CA THR A 137 10.85 5.47 33.06
C THR A 137 11.06 5.10 31.58
N THR A 138 11.55 3.91 31.32
CA THR A 138 11.71 3.37 29.94
C THR A 138 10.35 3.19 29.29
N TRP A 139 9.36 2.66 30.03
CA TRP A 139 8.00 2.47 29.50
C TRP A 139 7.35 3.80 29.10
N VAL A 140 7.44 4.83 29.96
CA VAL A 140 6.90 6.16 29.65
C VAL A 140 7.59 6.77 28.42
N THR A 141 8.90 6.60 28.30
CA THR A 141 9.66 7.10 27.15
C THR A 141 9.21 6.43 25.85
N ILE A 142 9.11 5.11 25.83
CA ILE A 142 8.64 4.36 24.66
C ILE A 142 7.19 4.72 24.30
N LYS A 143 6.31 4.76 25.31
CA LYS A 143 4.90 5.15 25.13
C LYS A 143 4.79 6.55 24.49
N SER A 144 5.52 7.52 25.01
CA SER A 144 5.51 8.90 24.49
C SER A 144 6.06 8.99 23.08
N MET A 145 7.15 8.27 22.78
CA MET A 145 7.75 8.23 21.44
C MET A 145 6.76 7.67 20.41
N ILE A 146 6.14 6.53 20.68
CA ILE A 146 5.15 5.90 19.80
C ILE A 146 3.91 6.78 19.66
N SER A 147 3.38 7.33 20.77
CA SER A 147 2.21 8.21 20.72
C SER A 147 2.46 9.48 19.91
N ASN A 148 3.64 10.09 20.01
CA ASN A 148 4.00 11.25 19.19
C ASN A 148 4.07 10.92 17.71
N PHE A 149 4.64 9.76 17.36
CA PHE A 149 4.68 9.28 15.99
C PHE A 149 3.27 9.04 15.43
N LEU A 150 2.42 8.32 16.16
CA LEU A 150 1.04 8.03 15.75
C LEU A 150 0.19 9.30 15.65
N THR A 151 0.36 10.26 16.58
CA THR A 151 -0.27 11.58 16.49
C THR A 151 0.14 12.32 15.21
N SER A 152 1.41 12.24 14.83
CA SER A 152 1.88 12.84 13.57
C SER A 152 1.21 12.19 12.36
N VAL A 153 1.07 10.86 12.34
CA VAL A 153 0.38 10.12 11.26
C VAL A 153 -1.10 10.48 11.22
N TRP A 154 -1.78 10.52 12.37
CA TRP A 154 -3.18 10.91 12.49
C TRP A 154 -3.43 12.34 11.99
N LYS A 155 -2.63 13.31 12.41
CA LYS A 155 -2.72 14.71 11.96
C LYS A 155 -2.59 14.85 10.44
N ARG A 156 -1.87 13.96 9.80
CA ARG A 156 -1.72 13.89 8.34
C ARG A 156 -2.86 13.12 7.66
N GLY A 157 -3.84 12.62 8.41
CA GLY A 157 -4.99 11.86 7.90
C GLY A 157 -4.70 10.39 7.65
N GLY A 158 -3.67 9.83 8.28
CA GLY A 158 -3.27 8.43 8.10
C GLY A 158 -3.99 7.43 9.00
N LEU A 159 -4.69 7.89 10.03
CA LEU A 159 -5.50 7.08 10.94
C LEU A 159 -6.91 7.66 11.03
N ALA A 160 -7.89 6.79 11.25
CA ALA A 160 -9.27 7.17 11.52
C ALA A 160 -9.40 7.72 12.96
N GLY A 161 -10.54 8.33 13.28
CA GLY A 161 -10.82 8.86 14.61
C GLY A 161 -10.93 10.39 14.64
N ALA A 162 -11.86 10.91 15.43
CA ALA A 162 -12.09 12.35 15.60
C ALA A 162 -11.02 12.99 16.50
N SER A 163 -10.47 12.24 17.43
CA SER A 163 -9.39 12.63 18.33
C SER A 163 -8.25 11.61 18.31
N PRO A 164 -7.06 11.93 18.81
CA PRO A 164 -5.98 10.96 18.93
C PRO A 164 -6.37 9.73 19.76
N GLU A 165 -7.17 9.91 20.80
CA GLU A 165 -7.64 8.85 21.71
C GLU A 165 -8.59 7.88 21.01
N ASP A 166 -9.32 8.35 19.98
CA ASP A 166 -10.17 7.51 19.15
C ASP A 166 -9.37 6.81 18.04
N ALA A 167 -8.23 7.40 17.65
CA ALA A 167 -7.44 6.94 16.52
C ALA A 167 -6.45 5.84 16.89
N PHE A 168 -5.88 5.88 18.10
CA PHE A 168 -4.92 4.89 18.55
C PHE A 168 -4.81 4.80 20.07
N GLY A 169 -4.36 3.65 20.56
CA GLY A 169 -3.97 3.43 21.94
C GLY A 169 -2.59 2.78 22.04
N VAL A 170 -1.75 3.26 22.96
CA VAL A 170 -0.42 2.69 23.25
C VAL A 170 -0.38 2.25 24.69
N PHE A 171 -0.11 0.97 24.89
CA PHE A 171 -0.11 0.32 26.20
C PHE A 171 1.26 -0.29 26.47
N VAL A 172 1.84 0.02 27.63
CA VAL A 172 3.08 -0.58 28.09
C VAL A 172 3.19 -0.42 29.59
N GLY A 173 3.32 -1.50 30.32
CA GLY A 173 3.46 -1.47 31.77
C GLY A 173 3.30 -2.82 32.44
N LEU A 174 3.75 -2.88 33.68
CA LEU A 174 3.52 -4.03 34.55
C LEU A 174 2.03 -4.08 34.94
N GLY A 175 1.39 -5.24 34.72
CA GLY A 175 -0.04 -5.43 34.92
C GLY A 175 -0.91 -4.94 33.78
N GLU A 176 -0.35 -4.21 32.79
CA GLU A 176 -1.02 -3.76 31.58
C GLU A 176 -0.67 -4.68 30.39
N THR A 177 0.59 -4.76 30.04
CA THR A 177 1.10 -5.57 28.91
C THR A 177 2.12 -6.62 29.35
N MET A 178 2.65 -6.54 30.56
CA MET A 178 3.68 -7.40 31.09
C MET A 178 3.31 -7.98 32.46
N THR A 179 3.73 -9.21 32.67
CA THR A 179 3.73 -9.87 33.99
C THR A 179 5.08 -9.66 34.70
N PRO A 180 5.18 -9.89 36.03
CA PRO A 180 6.48 -9.91 36.71
C PRO A 180 7.48 -10.88 36.07
N GLN A 181 7.00 -12.02 35.54
CA GLN A 181 7.83 -13.01 34.89
C GLN A 181 8.42 -12.47 33.57
N ASP A 182 7.63 -11.73 32.75
CA ASP A 182 8.14 -11.11 31.53
C ASP A 182 9.31 -10.15 31.82
N ILE A 183 9.25 -9.42 32.96
CA ILE A 183 10.34 -8.53 33.38
C ILE A 183 11.58 -9.32 33.76
N LEU A 184 11.44 -10.42 34.49
CA LEU A 184 12.54 -11.29 34.87
C LEU A 184 13.19 -11.97 33.64
N ASP A 185 12.38 -12.31 32.65
CA ASP A 185 12.82 -12.88 31.40
C ASP A 185 13.41 -11.83 30.42
N GLY A 186 13.45 -10.55 30.85
CA GLY A 186 13.97 -9.45 30.03
C GLY A 186 13.09 -9.05 28.85
N MET A 187 11.79 -9.40 28.89
CA MET A 187 10.84 -9.07 27.83
C MET A 187 10.10 -7.78 28.14
N LEU A 188 10.19 -6.81 27.23
CA LEU A 188 9.38 -5.59 27.23
C LEU A 188 8.30 -5.71 26.14
N ARG A 189 7.04 -5.71 26.54
CA ARG A 189 5.88 -5.82 25.63
C ARG A 189 5.17 -4.48 25.49
N VAL A 190 5.01 -4.06 24.25
CA VAL A 190 4.22 -2.87 23.90
C VAL A 190 3.06 -3.30 23.03
N THR A 191 1.86 -2.89 23.38
CA THR A 191 0.65 -3.13 22.56
C THR A 191 0.21 -1.81 21.96
N VAL A 192 0.01 -1.80 20.66
CA VAL A 192 -0.48 -0.64 19.93
C VAL A 192 -1.77 -1.04 19.21
N LEU A 193 -2.84 -0.30 19.48
CA LEU A 193 -4.11 -0.42 18.79
C LEU A 193 -4.29 0.78 17.88
N VAL A 194 -4.82 0.58 16.68
CA VAL A 194 -5.11 1.64 15.72
C VAL A 194 -6.51 1.44 15.13
N ALA A 195 -7.19 2.55 14.81
CA ALA A 195 -8.53 2.58 14.24
C ALA A 195 -8.47 2.80 12.70
#